data_80e7a0b8a602ada089e3ec556836fa5b
#
_entry.id   80e7a0b8a602ada089e3ec556836fa5b
#
_cell.length_a   1.000
_cell.length_b   1.000
_cell.length_c   1.000
_cell.angle_alpha   90.00
_cell.angle_beta   90.00
_cell.angle_gamma   90.00
#
_symmetry.space_group_name_H-M   'P 1'
#
loop_
_entity.id
_entity.type
_entity.pdbx_description
1 polymer ?
#
loop_
_entity_poly.entity_id
_entity_poly.type
_entity_poly.pdbx_seq_one_letter_code
_entity_poly.pdbx_strand_id
1 'polypeptide(L)'
;MNFSTDELIPFSDARSGLSRVVDDVMGGRELVVTKHGKITVALVAASQFYKYREMERELNEFLAALEHDKSGGDTKLALTALKKRVAAKREDFESFMSMVPNAPPLQGDEIQK
;
A
#
# COMPACT_ATOMS: atom_id res chain seq x y z
N MET A 1 -7.52 8.38 3.97
CA MET A 1 -7.76 6.94 3.90
C MET A 1 -8.59 6.49 5.09
N ASN A 2 -9.70 5.85 4.81
CA ASN A 2 -10.64 5.47 5.85
C ASN A 2 -10.76 3.97 5.97
N PHE A 3 -10.93 3.51 7.20
CA PHE A 3 -11.17 2.10 7.46
C PHE A 3 -12.48 1.97 8.21
N SER A 4 -13.25 0.94 7.88
CA SER A 4 -14.46 0.69 8.64
C SER A 4 -14.10 0.02 9.97
N THR A 5 -15.00 0.12 10.91
CA THR A 5 -14.74 -0.37 12.26
C THR A 5 -14.42 -1.86 12.27
N ASP A 6 -15.06 -2.63 11.38
CA ASP A 6 -14.82 -4.06 11.36
C ASP A 6 -13.52 -4.44 10.69
N GLU A 7 -12.80 -3.48 10.11
CA GLU A 7 -11.46 -3.74 9.59
C GLU A 7 -10.38 -3.48 10.63
N LEU A 8 -10.72 -2.86 11.74
CA LEU A 8 -9.76 -2.53 12.76
C LEU A 8 -9.81 -3.54 13.89
N ILE A 9 -8.64 -3.98 14.33
CA ILE A 9 -8.57 -4.94 15.43
C ILE A 9 -7.43 -4.53 16.35
N PRO A 10 -7.69 -4.41 17.66
CA PRO A 10 -6.61 -4.08 18.58
C PRO A 10 -5.57 -5.20 18.63
N PHE A 11 -4.33 -4.81 18.90
CA PHE A 11 -3.23 -5.75 18.91
C PHE A 11 -3.47 -6.91 19.88
N SER A 12 -3.98 -6.62 21.07
CA SER A 12 -4.20 -7.67 22.07
C SER A 12 -5.23 -8.69 21.57
N ASP A 13 -6.26 -8.23 20.86
CA ASP A 13 -7.26 -9.13 20.32
C ASP A 13 -6.69 -9.95 19.18
N ALA A 14 -5.88 -9.32 18.33
CA ALA A 14 -5.23 -10.06 17.24
C ALA A 14 -4.30 -11.13 17.80
N ARG A 15 -3.56 -10.78 18.85
CA ARG A 15 -2.62 -11.74 19.44
C ARG A 15 -3.33 -12.92 20.07
N SER A 16 -4.39 -12.64 20.82
CA SER A 16 -5.07 -13.73 21.54
C SER A 16 -5.89 -14.60 20.61
N GLY A 17 -6.33 -14.08 19.47
CA GLY A 17 -7.11 -14.85 18.52
C GLY A 17 -6.42 -14.99 17.17
N LEU A 18 -5.11 -15.12 17.16
CA LEU A 18 -4.36 -15.05 15.91
C LEU A 18 -4.79 -16.12 14.91
N SER A 19 -5.08 -17.31 15.37
CA SER A 19 -5.50 -18.37 14.45
C SER A 19 -6.77 -18.00 13.70
N ARG A 20 -7.75 -17.44 14.42
CA ARG A 20 -8.99 -17.01 13.77
C ARG A 20 -8.75 -15.80 12.88
N VAL A 21 -7.89 -14.89 13.31
CA VAL A 21 -7.56 -13.73 12.50
C VAL A 21 -6.95 -14.18 11.17
N VAL A 22 -6.03 -15.12 11.22
CA VAL A 22 -5.42 -15.66 10.00
C VAL A 22 -6.48 -16.31 9.12
N ASP A 23 -7.40 -17.07 9.71
CA ASP A 23 -8.47 -17.69 8.92
C ASP A 23 -9.34 -16.64 8.25
N ASP A 24 -9.68 -15.58 8.97
CA ASP A 24 -10.48 -14.49 8.40
C ASP A 24 -9.77 -13.85 7.22
N VAL A 25 -8.48 -13.61 7.37
CA VAL A 25 -7.70 -12.98 6.31
C VAL A 25 -7.59 -13.91 5.11
N MET A 26 -7.39 -15.21 5.36
CA MET A 26 -7.36 -16.17 4.26
C MET A 26 -8.69 -16.25 3.55
N GLY A 27 -9.77 -15.94 4.23
CA GLY A 27 -11.09 -15.90 3.62
C GLY A 27 -11.38 -14.63 2.82
N GLY A 28 -10.42 -13.72 2.76
CA GLY A 28 -10.56 -12.54 1.91
C GLY A 28 -10.63 -11.23 2.65
N ARG A 29 -10.65 -11.23 3.98
CA ARG A 29 -10.69 -9.99 4.73
C ARG A 29 -9.31 -9.38 4.83
N GLU A 30 -9.27 -8.06 4.86
CA GLU A 30 -8.05 -7.33 5.15
C GLU A 30 -8.27 -6.64 6.48
N LEU A 31 -7.34 -6.86 7.40
CA LEU A 31 -7.49 -6.33 8.75
C LEU A 31 -6.33 -5.42 9.07
N VAL A 32 -6.64 -4.39 9.84
CA VAL A 32 -5.62 -3.42 10.26
C VAL A 32 -5.51 -3.52 11.78
N VAL A 33 -4.30 -3.80 12.25
CA VAL A 33 -4.05 -3.98 13.67
C VAL A 33 -3.63 -2.65 14.27
N THR A 34 -4.30 -2.28 15.37
CA THR A 34 -3.96 -1.06 16.08
C THR A 34 -3.28 -1.40 17.39
N LYS A 35 -2.40 -0.51 17.82
CA LYS A 35 -1.73 -0.63 19.10
C LYS A 35 -1.68 0.75 19.71
N HIS A 36 -2.20 0.89 20.92
CA HIS A 36 -2.29 2.18 21.60
C HIS A 36 -3.05 3.19 20.73
N GLY A 37 -4.09 2.72 20.06
CA GLY A 37 -4.90 3.59 19.23
C GLY A 37 -4.29 3.98 17.89
N LYS A 38 -3.13 3.41 17.55
CA LYS A 38 -2.47 3.76 16.29
C LYS A 38 -2.37 2.55 15.38
N ILE A 39 -2.53 2.79 14.10
CA ILE A 39 -2.40 1.74 13.09
C ILE A 39 -0.95 1.29 13.07
N THR A 40 -0.75 -0.01 13.21
CA THR A 40 0.60 -0.57 13.34
C THR A 40 0.97 -1.49 12.19
N VAL A 41 0.11 -2.44 11.87
CA VAL A 41 0.36 -3.36 10.76
C VAL A 41 -0.96 -3.65 10.08
N ALA A 42 -0.87 -4.13 8.85
CA ALA A 42 -2.04 -4.62 8.13
C ALA A 42 -1.82 -6.09 7.84
N LEU A 43 -2.91 -6.85 7.88
CA LEU A 43 -2.86 -8.29 7.61
C LEU A 43 -3.67 -8.56 6.36
N VAL A 44 -3.01 -9.14 5.37
CA VAL A 44 -3.65 -9.52 4.12
C VAL A 44 -3.17 -10.91 3.75
N ALA A 45 -3.95 -11.60 2.94
CA ALA A 45 -3.54 -12.92 2.47
C ALA A 45 -2.26 -12.78 1.64
N ALA A 46 -1.40 -13.78 1.69
CA ALA A 46 -0.14 -13.73 0.96
C ALA A 46 -0.35 -13.53 -0.54
N SER A 47 -1.38 -14.14 -1.10
CA SER A 47 -1.67 -13.97 -2.50
C SER A 47 -2.04 -12.52 -2.83
N GLN A 48 -2.76 -11.87 -1.95
CA GLN A 48 -3.12 -10.48 -2.15
C GLN A 48 -1.91 -9.57 -2.00
N PHE A 49 -1.05 -9.88 -1.04
CA PHE A 49 0.19 -9.14 -0.88
C PHE A 49 1.04 -9.24 -2.14
N TYR A 50 1.14 -10.43 -2.72
CA TYR A 50 1.88 -10.60 -3.97
C TYR A 50 1.30 -9.76 -5.08
N LYS A 51 -0.03 -9.73 -5.20
CA LYS A 51 -0.67 -8.90 -6.22
C LYS A 51 -0.33 -7.44 -6.06
N TYR A 52 -0.37 -6.94 -4.84
CA TYR A 52 -0.04 -5.54 -4.59
C TYR A 52 1.39 -5.24 -5.03
N ARG A 53 2.33 -6.14 -4.71
CA ARG A 53 3.72 -5.94 -5.07
C ARG A 53 3.90 -5.97 -6.59
N GLU A 54 3.20 -6.88 -7.26
CA GLU A 54 3.30 -6.95 -8.72
C GLU A 54 2.72 -5.72 -9.38
N MET A 55 1.59 -5.25 -8.89
CA MET A 55 0.96 -4.06 -9.45
C MET A 55 1.87 -2.85 -9.28
N GLU A 56 2.50 -2.72 -8.14
CA GLU A 56 3.42 -1.62 -7.90
C GLU A 56 4.60 -1.67 -8.87
N ARG A 57 5.16 -2.86 -9.04
CA ARG A 57 6.28 -3.02 -9.93
C ARG A 57 5.91 -2.69 -11.38
N GLU A 58 4.76 -3.18 -11.81
CA GLU A 58 4.30 -2.91 -13.18
C GLU A 58 4.07 -1.43 -13.41
N LEU A 59 3.50 -0.76 -12.42
CA LEU A 59 3.27 0.67 -12.55
C LEU A 59 4.60 1.42 -12.67
N ASN A 60 5.58 1.05 -11.86
CA ASN A 60 6.88 1.70 -11.92
C ASN A 60 7.56 1.47 -13.26
N GLU A 61 7.45 0.26 -13.79
CA GLU A 61 8.03 -0.04 -15.10
C GLU A 61 7.33 0.75 -16.19
N PHE A 62 6.02 0.86 -16.10
CA PHE A 62 5.27 1.63 -17.08
C PHE A 62 5.66 3.10 -17.05
N LEU A 63 5.78 3.66 -15.86
CA LEU A 63 6.20 5.05 -15.73
C LEU A 63 7.60 5.27 -16.30
N ALA A 64 8.53 4.34 -16.03
CA ALA A 64 9.87 4.47 -16.55
C ALA A 64 9.87 4.40 -18.08
N ALA A 65 9.06 3.51 -18.64
CA ALA A 65 8.99 3.40 -20.09
C ALA A 65 8.43 4.68 -20.71
N LEU A 66 7.42 5.27 -20.08
CA LEU A 66 6.86 6.51 -20.60
C LEU A 66 7.86 7.66 -20.53
N GLU A 67 8.67 7.68 -19.50
CA GLU A 67 9.66 8.74 -19.37
C GLU A 67 10.74 8.65 -20.42
N HIS A 68 10.99 7.46 -20.92
CA HIS A 68 11.98 7.29 -21.97
C HIS A 68 11.41 7.49 -23.36
N ASP A 69 10.10 7.54 -23.48
CA ASP A 69 9.47 7.73 -24.77
C ASP A 69 9.43 9.20 -25.13
N LYS A 70 10.11 9.56 -26.20
CA LYS A 70 10.17 10.94 -26.64
C LYS A 70 9.41 11.18 -27.92
N SER A 71 8.54 10.27 -28.26
CA SER A 71 8.01 10.26 -29.61
C SER A 71 6.85 11.19 -29.86
N GLY A 72 6.17 11.75 -28.88
CA GLY A 72 5.06 12.57 -29.23
C GLY A 72 4.44 13.33 -28.09
N GLY A 73 3.62 14.31 -28.45
CA GLY A 73 2.95 15.14 -27.47
C GLY A 73 1.89 14.40 -26.68
N ASP A 74 1.24 13.43 -27.32
CA ASP A 74 0.22 12.65 -26.62
C ASP A 74 0.85 11.85 -25.50
N THR A 75 2.02 11.30 -25.72
CA THR A 75 2.73 10.58 -24.68
C THR A 75 3.08 11.50 -23.53
N LYS A 76 3.49 12.73 -23.83
CA LYS A 76 3.80 13.68 -22.78
C LYS A 76 2.58 14.03 -21.96
N LEU A 77 1.44 14.23 -22.61
CA LEU A 77 0.21 14.54 -21.90
C LEU A 77 -0.21 13.38 -21.02
N ALA A 78 -0.15 12.16 -21.55
CA ALA A 78 -0.50 10.98 -20.79
C ALA A 78 0.41 10.83 -19.58
N LEU A 79 1.70 11.06 -19.77
CA LEU A 79 2.66 10.95 -18.69
C LEU A 79 2.39 12.00 -17.62
N THR A 80 2.09 13.23 -18.02
CA THR A 80 1.80 14.29 -17.08
C THR A 80 0.57 13.94 -16.24
N ALA A 81 -0.49 13.46 -16.90
CA ALA A 81 -1.71 13.07 -16.18
C ALA A 81 -1.44 11.93 -15.22
N LEU A 82 -0.65 10.94 -15.67
CA LEU A 82 -0.34 9.80 -14.82
C LEU A 82 0.51 10.22 -13.64
N LYS A 83 1.47 11.09 -13.84
CA LYS A 83 2.29 11.58 -12.74
C LYS A 83 1.47 12.31 -11.71
N LYS A 84 0.49 13.09 -12.15
CA LYS A 84 -0.39 13.76 -11.21
C LYS A 84 -1.16 12.77 -10.36
N ARG A 85 -1.67 11.71 -10.99
CA ARG A 85 -2.44 10.70 -10.26
C ARG A 85 -1.55 9.93 -9.30
N VAL A 86 -0.33 9.63 -9.71
CA VAL A 86 0.62 8.93 -8.83
C VAL A 86 0.98 9.82 -7.65
N ALA A 87 1.18 11.12 -7.90
CA ALA A 87 1.51 12.05 -6.82
C ALA A 87 0.37 12.14 -5.82
N ALA A 88 -0.88 12.18 -6.29
CA ALA A 88 -2.02 12.23 -5.39
C ALA A 88 -2.10 10.96 -4.56
N LYS A 89 -1.85 9.80 -5.17
CA LYS A 89 -1.84 8.55 -4.43
C LYS A 89 -0.68 8.49 -3.43
N ARG A 90 0.44 9.07 -3.79
CA ARG A 90 1.56 9.12 -2.87
C ARG A 90 1.23 10.00 -1.65
N GLU A 91 0.55 11.11 -1.87
CA GLU A 91 0.12 11.93 -0.75
C GLU A 91 -0.83 11.17 0.16
N ASP A 92 -1.77 10.42 -0.43
CA ASP A 92 -2.66 9.59 0.37
C ASP A 92 -1.87 8.57 1.15
N PHE A 93 -0.88 7.95 0.52
CA PHE A 93 -0.06 6.95 1.19
C PHE A 93 0.75 7.57 2.31
N GLU A 94 1.33 8.75 2.08
CA GLU A 94 2.11 9.43 3.10
C GLU A 94 1.23 9.85 4.27
N SER A 95 0.01 10.29 3.97
CA SER A 95 -0.94 10.61 5.02
C SER A 95 -1.27 9.37 5.84
N PHE A 96 -1.46 8.23 5.18
CA PHE A 96 -1.68 6.98 5.88
C PHE A 96 -0.46 6.62 6.72
N MET A 97 0.74 6.74 6.15
CA MET A 97 1.96 6.37 6.86
C MET A 97 2.22 7.25 8.07
N SER A 98 1.72 8.47 8.06
CA SER A 98 1.88 9.34 9.22
C SER A 98 1.11 8.82 10.42
N MET A 99 0.14 7.93 10.20
CA MET A 99 -0.61 7.30 11.28
C MET A 99 0.03 6.00 11.75
N VAL A 100 1.13 5.59 11.12
CA VAL A 100 1.82 4.34 11.44
C VAL A 100 3.06 4.67 12.25
N PRO A 101 3.16 4.23 13.50
CA PRO A 101 4.32 4.56 14.32
C PRO A 101 5.56 3.86 13.79
N ASN A 102 6.67 4.58 13.80
CA ASN A 102 7.97 4.03 13.39
C ASN A 102 8.01 3.50 11.98
N ALA A 103 7.20 4.11 11.09
CA ALA A 103 7.22 3.68 9.70
C ALA A 103 8.57 4.00 9.07
N PRO A 104 9.08 3.11 8.21
CA PRO A 104 10.33 3.41 7.52
C PRO A 104 10.11 4.51 6.49
N PRO A 105 11.16 5.22 6.11
CA PRO A 105 11.00 6.26 5.09
C PRO A 105 10.58 5.66 3.76
N LEU A 106 9.84 6.44 2.99
CA LEU A 106 9.36 6.00 1.71
C LEU A 106 10.43 6.28 0.67
N GLN A 107 11.13 5.24 0.23
CA GLN A 107 12.18 5.38 -0.75
C GLN A 107 12.13 4.24 -1.72
N GLY A 108 12.17 4.56 -3.00
CA GLY A 108 12.08 3.56 -4.01
C GLY A 108 13.30 2.70 -4.13
N ASP A 109 14.44 3.21 -3.72
CA ASP A 109 15.67 2.46 -3.89
C ASP A 109 16.01 1.57 -2.73
N GLU A 110 15.19 1.52 -1.72
CA GLU A 110 15.47 0.66 -0.62
C GLU A 110 15.27 -0.75 -0.85
N ILE A 111 14.75 -1.07 -1.98
CA ILE A 111 14.38 -2.39 -2.20
C ILE A 111 15.47 -3.26 -2.58
N GLN A 112 16.61 -2.77 -2.78
CA GLN A 112 17.62 -3.57 -3.33
C GLN A 112 18.17 -4.56 -2.39
N LYS A 113 17.61 -4.75 -1.31
CA LYS A 113 18.16 -5.79 -0.48
C LYS A 113 17.72 -7.12 -0.82
#